data_7c27b4118595eebb806a611cb1234995
#
_entry.id   7c27b4118595eebb806a611cb1234995
#
_cell.length_a   1.000
_cell.length_b   1.000
_cell.length_c   1.000
_cell.angle_alpha   90.00
_cell.angle_beta   90.00
_cell.angle_gamma   90.00
#
_symmetry.space_group_name_H-M   'P 1'
#
loop_
_entity.id
_entity.type
_entity.pdbx_description
1 polymer ?
#
loop_
_entity_poly.entity_id
_entity_poly.type
_entity_poly.pdbx_seq_one_letter_code
_entity_poly.pdbx_strand_id
1 'polypeptide(L)'
;RVRILKQAGKVTFRLNEIITAQVDMNSPEWQRMIARSKWNGADKFNGADFGKFPRGRIALQDHFDEVAYRNIKIRPLGRKAID
;
A
#
# COMPACT_ATOMS: atom_id res chain seq x y z
N ARG A 1 9.58 13.84 3.23
CA ARG A 1 8.15 13.72 2.90
C ARG A 1 7.87 12.38 2.24
N VAL A 2 6.80 11.76 2.66
CA VAL A 2 6.36 10.49 2.07
C VAL A 2 5.04 10.75 1.37
N ARG A 3 4.91 10.24 0.16
CA ARG A 3 3.66 10.32 -0.57
C ARG A 3 3.32 8.95 -1.12
N ILE A 4 2.08 8.54 -0.93
CA ILE A 4 1.60 7.29 -1.47
C ILE A 4 0.42 7.61 -2.37
N LEU A 5 0.51 7.20 -3.63
CA LEU A 5 -0.56 7.39 -4.60
C LEU A 5 -1.11 6.02 -4.97
N LYS A 6 -2.39 5.81 -4.76
CA LYS A 6 -3.05 4.58 -5.16
C LYS A 6 -4.18 4.92 -6.12
N GLN A 7 -4.13 4.33 -7.31
CA GLN A 7 -5.12 4.60 -8.32
C GLN A 7 -5.29 3.38 -9.21
N ALA A 8 -6.50 2.88 -9.31
CA ALA A 8 -6.82 1.74 -10.16
C ALA A 8 -5.92 0.52 -9.88
N GLY A 9 -5.64 0.27 -8.61
CA GLY A 9 -4.81 -0.87 -8.21
C GLY A 9 -3.32 -0.64 -8.29
N LYS A 10 -2.89 0.47 -8.90
CA LYS A 10 -1.47 0.79 -8.98
C LYS A 10 -1.08 1.68 -7.81
N VAL A 11 -0.03 1.33 -7.13
CA VAL A 11 0.44 2.06 -5.96
C VAL A 11 1.86 2.56 -6.21
N THR A 12 2.06 3.85 -5.99
CA THR A 12 3.38 4.47 -6.16
C THR A 12 3.79 5.09 -4.83
N PHE A 13 5.00 4.77 -4.41
CA PHE A 13 5.57 5.31 -3.18
C PHE A 13 6.67 6.30 -3.52
N ARG A 14 6.62 7.48 -2.91
CA ARG A 14 7.67 8.50 -3.09
C ARG A 14 8.23 8.91 -1.74
N LEU A 15 9.53 9.07 -1.70
CA LEU A 15 10.21 9.59 -0.54
C LEU A 15 10.95 10.84 -1.02
N ASN A 16 10.57 12.01 -0.53
CA ASN A 16 11.16 13.28 -0.93
C ASN A 16 11.19 13.44 -2.45
N GLU A 17 10.06 13.15 -3.08
CA GLU A 17 9.86 13.29 -4.53
C GLU A 17 10.56 12.24 -5.39
N ILE A 18 11.19 11.26 -4.77
CA ILE A 18 11.81 10.18 -5.52
C ILE A 18 10.93 8.95 -5.42
N ILE A 19 10.64 8.32 -6.55
CA ILE A 19 9.86 7.09 -6.53
C ILE A 19 10.73 5.97 -5.98
N THR A 20 10.31 5.39 -4.86
CA THR A 20 11.05 4.32 -4.23
C THR A 20 10.47 2.95 -4.53
N ALA A 21 9.19 2.90 -4.85
CA ALA A 21 8.56 1.63 -5.21
C ALA A 21 7.28 1.92 -6.00
N GLN A 22 6.93 1.00 -6.88
CA GLN A 22 5.72 1.12 -7.66
C GLN A 22 5.24 -0.28 -7.97
N VAL A 23 3.97 -0.54 -7.78
CA VAL A 23 3.43 -1.87 -8.00
C VAL A 23 2.00 -1.77 -8.51
N ASP A 24 1.62 -2.70 -9.37
CA ASP A 24 0.25 -2.81 -9.86
C ASP A 24 -0.34 -4.07 -9.24
N MET A 25 -1.24 -3.90 -8.30
CA MET A 25 -1.82 -5.03 -7.58
C MET A 25 -2.76 -5.88 -8.43
N ASN A 26 -3.07 -5.43 -9.63
CA ASN A 26 -3.88 -6.20 -10.57
C ASN A 26 -3.02 -7.00 -11.54
N SER A 27 -1.70 -6.98 -11.40
CA SER A 27 -0.81 -7.63 -12.34
C SER A 27 -0.40 -9.03 -11.87
N PRO A 28 0.01 -9.89 -12.80
CA PRO A 28 0.55 -11.20 -12.39
C PRO A 28 1.84 -11.08 -11.59
N GLU A 29 2.57 -9.98 -11.78
CA GLU A 29 3.77 -9.71 -11.03
C GLU A 29 3.47 -9.61 -9.55
N TRP A 30 2.37 -8.97 -9.19
CA TRP A 30 1.98 -8.84 -7.80
C TRP A 30 1.77 -10.21 -7.16
N GLN A 31 1.11 -11.11 -7.89
CA GLN A 31 0.86 -12.45 -7.39
C GLN A 31 2.17 -13.21 -7.17
N ARG A 32 3.13 -13.04 -8.08
CA ARG A 32 4.42 -13.69 -7.94
C ARG A 32 5.20 -13.14 -6.76
N MET A 33 5.11 -11.83 -6.52
CA MET A 33 5.78 -11.20 -5.40
C MET A 33 5.23 -11.70 -4.08
N ILE A 34 3.91 -11.84 -3.98
CA ILE A 34 3.29 -12.36 -2.77
C ILE A 34 3.70 -13.80 -2.55
N ALA A 35 3.72 -14.60 -3.60
CA ALA A 35 4.06 -16.01 -3.48
C ALA A 35 5.47 -16.21 -2.93
N ARG A 36 6.36 -15.26 -3.19
CA ARG A 36 7.74 -15.34 -2.71
C ARG A 36 7.96 -14.57 -1.42
N SER A 37 6.93 -13.95 -0.87
CA SER A 37 7.09 -13.13 0.32
C SER A 37 7.06 -13.98 1.58
N LYS A 38 7.52 -13.41 2.67
CA LYS A 38 7.50 -14.09 3.96
C LYS A 38 6.11 -14.31 4.50
N TRP A 39 5.13 -13.65 3.90
CA TRP A 39 3.75 -13.77 4.39
C TRP A 39 2.98 -14.90 3.75
N ASN A 40 3.53 -15.51 2.72
CA ASN A 40 2.86 -16.60 2.05
C ASN A 40 2.97 -17.86 2.91
N GLY A 41 1.85 -18.40 3.32
CA GLY A 41 1.83 -19.62 4.15
C GLY A 41 2.10 -19.40 5.62
N ALA A 42 2.21 -18.15 6.07
CA ALA A 42 2.39 -17.87 7.49
C ALA A 42 1.10 -18.16 8.25
N ASP A 43 1.23 -18.68 9.46
CA ASP A 43 0.06 -19.09 10.25
C ASP A 43 -0.99 -18.02 10.44
N LYS A 44 -0.58 -16.80 10.66
CA LYS A 44 -1.52 -15.71 10.94
C LYS A 44 -1.88 -14.91 9.72
N PHE A 45 -1.33 -15.22 8.57
CA PHE A 45 -1.53 -14.43 7.39
C PHE A 45 -1.78 -15.31 6.19
N ASN A 46 -2.62 -14.84 5.30
CA ASN A 46 -2.84 -15.52 4.05
C ASN A 46 -2.33 -14.58 2.96
N GLY A 47 -1.21 -14.92 2.35
CA GLY A 47 -0.60 -14.09 1.32
C GLY A 47 -1.53 -13.79 0.16
N ALA A 48 -2.46 -14.71 -0.12
CA ALA A 48 -3.41 -14.52 -1.20
C ALA A 48 -4.36 -13.34 -0.95
N ASP A 49 -4.49 -12.91 0.31
CA ASP A 49 -5.37 -11.80 0.63
C ASP A 49 -4.69 -10.44 0.55
N PHE A 50 -3.37 -10.40 0.36
CA PHE A 50 -2.65 -9.14 0.29
C PHE A 50 -3.03 -8.41 -1.00
N GLY A 51 -3.52 -7.19 -0.85
CA GLY A 51 -3.95 -6.38 -1.98
C GLY A 51 -5.24 -6.83 -2.62
N LYS A 52 -5.93 -7.80 -2.00
CA LYS A 52 -7.15 -8.33 -2.57
C LYS A 52 -8.34 -7.39 -2.41
N PHE A 53 -8.35 -6.64 -1.33
CA PHE A 53 -9.50 -5.80 -1.03
C PHE A 53 -9.32 -4.39 -1.55
N PRO A 54 -10.28 -3.87 -2.30
CA PRO A 54 -10.13 -2.53 -2.88
C PRO A 54 -10.30 -1.41 -1.85
N ARG A 55 -10.83 -1.74 -0.70
CA ARG A 55 -11.08 -0.74 0.34
C ARG A 55 -10.54 -1.24 1.66
N GLY A 56 -10.09 -0.33 2.48
CA GLY A 56 -9.56 -0.69 3.79
C GLY A 56 -9.18 0.55 4.56
N ARG A 57 -8.65 0.35 5.73
CA ARG A 57 -8.23 1.43 6.61
C ARG A 57 -6.76 1.73 6.40
N ILE A 58 -6.41 2.96 6.74
CA ILE A 58 -5.02 3.38 6.71
C ILE A 58 -4.51 3.32 8.14
N ALA A 59 -3.34 2.76 8.32
CA ALA A 59 -2.74 2.65 9.64
C ALA A 59 -1.32 3.20 9.61
N LEU A 60 -0.89 3.74 10.74
CA LEU A 60 0.47 4.19 10.91
C LEU A 60 1.16 3.20 11.85
N GLN A 61 2.30 2.72 11.44
CA GLN A 61 2.96 1.64 12.15
C GLN A 61 4.13 2.13 12.96
N ASP A 62 4.30 1.58 14.18
CA ASP A 62 5.58 1.64 14.86
C ASP A 62 5.88 0.19 15.25
N HIS A 63 7.17 -0.14 15.31
CA HIS A 63 7.56 -1.51 15.54
C HIS A 63 8.87 -1.53 16.30
N PHE A 64 8.74 -1.48 17.63
CA PHE A 64 9.85 -1.53 18.56
C PHE A 64 10.70 -0.26 18.64
N ASP A 65 10.56 0.65 17.71
CA ASP A 65 11.34 1.89 17.74
C ASP A 65 10.39 3.07 17.82
N GLU A 66 10.92 4.18 18.31
CA GLU A 66 10.15 5.39 18.42
C GLU A 66 9.94 5.99 17.02
N VAL A 67 8.71 6.34 16.71
CA VAL A 67 8.36 6.88 15.39
C VAL A 67 7.47 8.10 15.60
N ALA A 68 7.64 9.10 14.78
CA ALA A 68 6.81 10.30 14.82
C ALA A 68 6.27 10.62 13.44
N TYR A 69 5.04 11.08 13.40
CA TYR A 69 4.38 11.48 12.16
C TYR A 69 3.79 12.87 12.34
N ARG A 70 3.73 13.64 11.28
CA ARG A 70 3.05 14.93 11.32
C ARG A 70 2.57 15.30 9.94
N ASN A 71 1.62 16.25 9.90
CA ASN A 71 1.09 16.77 8.64
C ASN A 71 0.51 15.67 7.76
N ILE A 72 -0.25 14.78 8.38
CA ILE A 72 -0.85 13.67 7.66
C ILE A 72 -2.07 14.18 6.92
N LYS A 73 -2.10 13.95 5.61
CA LYS A 73 -3.19 14.41 4.76
C LYS A 73 -3.61 13.30 3.81
N ILE A 74 -4.87 13.31 3.43
CA ILE A 74 -5.38 12.34 2.48
C ILE A 74 -6.25 13.09 1.48
N ARG A 75 -6.14 12.74 0.23
CA ARG A 75 -6.93 13.37 -0.82
C ARG A 75 -7.53 12.29 -1.72
N PRO A 76 -8.86 12.21 -1.78
CA PRO A 76 -9.49 11.30 -2.72
C PRO A 76 -9.19 11.74 -4.15
N LEU A 77 -8.97 10.76 -5.01
CA LEU A 77 -8.68 11.02 -6.41
C LEU A 77 -9.81 10.53 -7.29
N GLY A 78 -9.78 10.94 -8.51
CA GLY A 78 -10.70 10.40 -9.46
C GLY A 78 -12.00 11.08 -9.44
N ARG A 79 -13.06 10.35 -9.26
CA ARG A 79 -14.26 10.82 -9.48
C ARG A 79 -14.70 11.72 -8.49
N LYS A 80 -15.35 12.61 -8.77
CA LYS A 80 -15.79 13.45 -7.94
C LYS A 80 -16.80 12.91 -7.30
N ALA A 81 -16.94 13.32 -6.44
CA ALA A 81 -17.78 12.80 -5.63
C ALA A 81 -19.04 12.81 -6.20
N ILE A 82 -19.39 12.34 -6.53
CA ILE A 82 -20.44 12.38 -7.05
C ILE A 82 -21.20 12.10 -6.34
N ASP A 83 -20.86 12.06 -6.05
CA ASP A 83 -21.14 11.82 -5.25
C ASP A 83 -21.58 12.11 -4.65
#